data_ebc2fa0c42bfaf895a19a68df9d852e7
#
_entry.id   ebc2fa0c42bfaf895a19a68df9d852e7
#
_cell.length_a   1.000
_cell.length_b   1.000
_cell.length_c   1.000
_cell.angle_alpha   90.00
_cell.angle_beta   90.00
_cell.angle_gamma   90.00
#
_symmetry.space_group_name_H-M   'P 1'
#
loop_
_entity.id
_entity.type
_entity.pdbx_description
1 polymer ?
#
loop_
_entity_poly.entity_id
_entity_poly.type
_entity_poly.pdbx_seq_one_letter_code
_entity_poly.pdbx_strand_id
1 'polypeptide(L)'
;MKVLRLRTSVSTQTRARRMAEAGAPAWTAVVAERQTRGRGRMERRWSSGKGGLYVSVILRPSMAPAQLEGLSLASAKACAKALERLSGLDVFIKPPNDILARRPGSGEEPRKVCGILLEASGDTRRVDWVVLGVGMNLNNRVPRELDKAASVSALTGKDSDVEKALGLLLRELRAGL
;
A
#
# COMPACT_ATOMS: atom_id res chain seq x y z
N MET A 1 1.35 10.84 -14.78
CA MET A 1 0.67 10.44 -13.53
C MET A 1 0.46 11.69 -12.67
N LYS A 2 -0.76 11.91 -12.17
CA LYS A 2 -1.09 13.02 -11.26
C LYS A 2 -0.98 12.52 -9.83
N VAL A 3 -0.24 13.25 -8.96
CA VAL A 3 -0.09 12.90 -7.54
C VAL A 3 -0.62 14.05 -6.68
N LEU A 4 -1.68 13.78 -5.93
CA LEU A 4 -2.23 14.70 -4.92
C LEU A 4 -1.56 14.41 -3.57
N ARG A 5 -0.82 15.38 -3.04
CA ARG A 5 -0.11 15.27 -1.75
C ARG A 5 -0.86 16.02 -0.66
N LEU A 6 -1.04 15.37 0.48
CA LEU A 6 -1.77 15.88 1.64
C LEU A 6 -0.91 15.73 2.90
N ARG A 7 -0.83 16.76 3.73
CA ARG A 7 -0.22 16.64 5.08
C ARG A 7 -1.02 15.70 5.96
N THR A 8 -2.34 15.84 5.91
CA THR A 8 -3.27 15.01 6.71
C THR A 8 -4.48 14.69 5.85
N SER A 9 -4.92 13.44 5.91
CA SER A 9 -6.18 12.99 5.31
C SER A 9 -6.96 12.16 6.33
N VAL A 10 -8.27 12.11 6.21
CA VAL A 10 -9.05 11.09 6.91
C VAL A 10 -8.60 9.71 6.45
N SER A 11 -8.58 9.50 5.12
CA SER A 11 -8.08 8.30 4.47
C SER A 11 -7.77 8.61 3.01
N THR A 12 -6.59 8.23 2.52
CA THR A 12 -6.23 8.32 1.10
C THR A 12 -7.19 7.47 0.26
N GLN A 13 -7.59 6.31 0.77
CA GLN A 13 -8.53 5.41 0.12
C GLN A 13 -9.89 6.06 -0.11
N THR A 14 -10.47 6.67 0.93
CA THR A 14 -11.75 7.38 0.82
C THR A 14 -11.65 8.57 -0.14
N ARG A 15 -10.53 9.29 -0.11
CA ARG A 15 -10.31 10.43 -1.03
C ARG A 15 -10.19 9.97 -2.48
N ALA A 16 -9.38 8.93 -2.73
CA ALA A 16 -9.20 8.38 -4.07
C ALA A 16 -10.50 7.78 -4.62
N ARG A 17 -11.31 7.11 -3.78
CA ARG A 17 -12.61 6.60 -4.18
C ARG A 17 -13.53 7.71 -4.68
N ARG A 18 -13.70 8.79 -3.93
CA ARG A 18 -14.51 9.94 -4.36
C ARG A 18 -14.01 10.55 -5.67
N MET A 19 -12.68 10.58 -5.86
CA MET A 19 -12.10 11.07 -7.12
C MET A 19 -12.37 10.10 -8.27
N ALA A 20 -12.31 8.78 -8.04
CA ALA A 20 -12.63 7.78 -9.06
C ALA A 20 -14.10 7.85 -9.49
N GLU A 21 -15.02 8.01 -8.53
CA GLU A 21 -16.46 8.23 -8.74
C GLU A 21 -16.72 9.52 -9.54
N ALA A 22 -15.93 10.58 -9.31
CA ALA A 22 -15.97 11.83 -10.05
C ALA A 22 -15.23 11.80 -11.41
N GLY A 23 -14.82 10.63 -11.91
CA GLY A 23 -14.21 10.47 -13.22
C GLY A 23 -12.69 10.74 -13.28
N ALA A 24 -11.98 10.82 -12.17
CA ALA A 24 -10.53 11.01 -12.21
C ALA A 24 -9.85 9.91 -13.07
N PRO A 25 -8.84 10.26 -13.88
CA PRO A 25 -8.20 9.31 -14.79
C PRO A 25 -7.41 8.24 -14.04
N ALA A 26 -7.18 7.11 -14.72
CA ALA A 26 -6.28 6.06 -14.24
C ALA A 26 -4.89 6.64 -13.89
N TRP A 27 -4.21 5.99 -12.95
CA TRP A 27 -2.90 6.41 -12.45
C TRP A 27 -2.89 7.80 -11.77
N THR A 28 -4.05 8.25 -11.26
CA THR A 28 -4.11 9.33 -10.29
C THR A 28 -3.83 8.76 -8.91
N ALA A 29 -2.88 9.32 -8.19
CA ALA A 29 -2.48 8.88 -6.85
C ALA A 29 -2.81 9.95 -5.80
N VAL A 30 -3.29 9.51 -4.64
CA VAL A 30 -3.46 10.33 -3.43
C VAL A 30 -2.49 9.84 -2.38
N VAL A 31 -1.63 10.73 -1.88
CA VAL A 31 -0.61 10.43 -0.86
C VAL A 31 -0.86 11.30 0.36
N ALA A 32 -0.69 10.77 1.57
CA ALA A 32 -0.78 11.55 2.81
C ALA A 32 0.37 11.22 3.75
N GLU A 33 0.90 12.23 4.47
CA GLU A 33 1.93 12.03 5.50
C GLU A 33 1.36 11.29 6.73
N ARG A 34 0.07 11.48 7.00
CA ARG A 34 -0.67 10.77 8.06
C ARG A 34 -2.16 10.66 7.73
N GLN A 35 -2.81 9.66 8.32
CA GLN A 35 -4.25 9.50 8.22
C GLN A 35 -4.89 9.45 9.61
N THR A 36 -6.04 10.13 9.79
CA THR A 36 -6.78 10.11 11.06
C THR A 36 -7.69 8.88 11.19
N ARG A 37 -8.10 8.29 10.05
CA ARG A 37 -8.91 7.07 10.00
C ARG A 37 -8.47 6.23 8.79
N GLY A 38 -7.20 5.77 8.81
CA GLY A 38 -6.67 4.84 7.79
C GLY A 38 -7.53 3.57 7.75
N ARG A 39 -7.77 3.04 6.55
CA ARG A 39 -8.63 1.87 6.31
C ARG A 39 -7.82 0.64 5.96
N GLY A 40 -8.21 -0.49 6.51
CA GLY A 40 -7.79 -1.83 6.15
C GLY A 40 -8.99 -2.65 5.69
N ARG A 41 -8.77 -3.94 5.43
CA ARG A 41 -9.83 -4.89 5.07
C ARG A 41 -10.76 -5.16 6.26
N MET A 42 -12.01 -5.56 5.96
CA MET A 42 -13.01 -5.96 6.97
C MET A 42 -13.17 -4.89 8.06
N GLU A 43 -13.26 -3.62 7.62
CA GLU A 43 -13.44 -2.44 8.49
C GLU A 43 -12.32 -2.20 9.52
N ARG A 44 -11.24 -2.97 9.46
CA ARG A 44 -10.09 -2.76 10.34
C ARG A 44 -9.44 -1.41 10.07
N ARG A 45 -8.86 -0.83 11.10
CA ARG A 45 -8.08 0.40 10.98
C ARG A 45 -6.63 0.09 10.56
N TRP A 46 -6.07 0.96 9.71
CA TRP A 46 -4.64 1.02 9.45
C TRP A 46 -4.03 2.15 10.25
N SER A 47 -3.08 1.85 11.14
CA SER A 47 -2.34 2.86 11.90
C SER A 47 -1.47 3.68 10.94
N SER A 48 -1.64 5.01 10.93
CA SER A 48 -1.07 5.88 9.89
C SER A 48 -0.40 7.10 10.50
N GLY A 49 0.57 6.88 11.37
CA GLY A 49 1.41 7.93 11.96
C GLY A 49 2.39 8.53 10.94
N LYS A 50 2.97 9.68 11.28
CA LYS A 50 4.00 10.34 10.46
C LYS A 50 5.21 9.40 10.24
N GLY A 51 5.80 9.43 9.04
CA GLY A 51 6.95 8.62 8.67
C GLY A 51 6.61 7.32 7.92
N GLY A 52 5.34 6.94 7.82
CA GLY A 52 4.90 5.86 6.91
C GLY A 52 4.57 6.37 5.51
N LEU A 53 4.39 5.46 4.57
CA LEU A 53 3.89 5.74 3.22
C LEU A 53 2.43 5.29 3.12
N TYR A 54 1.52 6.23 2.87
CA TYR A 54 0.09 5.96 2.69
C TYR A 54 -0.34 6.53 1.35
N VAL A 55 -0.61 5.63 0.41
CA VAL A 55 -0.95 6.01 -0.96
C VAL A 55 -2.15 5.20 -1.45
N SER A 56 -3.02 5.83 -2.23
CA SER A 56 -4.10 5.16 -2.95
C SER A 56 -4.04 5.57 -4.42
N VAL A 57 -3.97 4.58 -5.31
CA VAL A 57 -3.87 4.77 -6.76
C VAL A 57 -5.18 4.37 -7.40
N ILE A 58 -5.71 5.23 -8.28
CA ILE A 58 -6.89 4.94 -9.10
C ILE A 58 -6.44 4.19 -10.34
N LEU A 59 -7.05 3.05 -10.57
CA LEU A 59 -6.88 2.23 -11.78
C LEU A 59 -8.22 2.13 -12.52
N ARG A 60 -8.16 1.97 -13.85
CA ARG A 60 -9.34 1.71 -14.69
C ARG A 60 -9.01 0.53 -15.63
N PRO A 61 -8.93 -0.68 -15.06
CA PRO A 61 -8.53 -1.84 -15.81
C PRO A 61 -9.68 -2.32 -16.70
N SER A 62 -9.34 -2.84 -17.89
CA SER A 62 -10.30 -3.56 -18.71
C SER A 62 -10.35 -5.02 -18.28
N MET A 63 -11.11 -5.31 -17.22
CA MET A 63 -11.18 -6.66 -16.63
C MET A 63 -12.56 -6.99 -16.05
N ALA A 64 -12.85 -8.28 -15.94
CA ALA A 64 -14.01 -8.78 -15.18
C ALA A 64 -13.71 -8.80 -13.67
N PRO A 65 -14.75 -8.72 -12.80
CA PRO A 65 -14.58 -8.76 -11.35
C PRO A 65 -13.83 -10.01 -10.83
N ALA A 66 -13.97 -11.16 -11.48
CA ALA A 66 -13.25 -12.39 -11.12
C ALA A 66 -11.72 -12.27 -11.21
N GLN A 67 -11.19 -11.29 -11.94
CA GLN A 67 -9.75 -11.05 -12.10
C GLN A 67 -9.14 -10.16 -11.01
N LEU A 68 -9.96 -9.62 -10.10
CA LEU A 68 -9.49 -8.72 -9.02
C LEU A 68 -8.51 -9.42 -8.05
N GLU A 69 -8.62 -10.72 -7.85
CA GLU A 69 -7.68 -11.48 -7.04
C GLU A 69 -6.28 -11.47 -7.67
N GLY A 70 -6.20 -11.68 -8.98
CA GLY A 70 -4.94 -11.56 -9.74
C GLY A 70 -4.31 -10.18 -9.63
N LEU A 71 -5.13 -9.12 -9.71
CA LEU A 71 -4.68 -7.74 -9.51
C LEU A 71 -4.14 -7.51 -8.10
N SER A 72 -4.78 -8.10 -7.08
CA SER A 72 -4.30 -8.04 -5.70
C SER A 72 -2.91 -8.67 -5.55
N LEU A 73 -2.72 -9.86 -6.11
CA LEU A 73 -1.43 -10.57 -6.06
C LEU A 73 -0.34 -9.83 -6.84
N ALA A 74 -0.66 -9.30 -8.03
CA ALA A 74 0.29 -8.50 -8.81
C ALA A 74 0.71 -7.24 -8.04
N SER A 75 -0.24 -6.56 -7.38
CA SER A 75 0.04 -5.41 -6.51
C SER A 75 0.93 -5.79 -5.33
N ALA A 76 0.71 -6.96 -4.72
CA ALA A 76 1.54 -7.45 -3.62
C ALA A 76 2.99 -7.72 -4.08
N LYS A 77 3.17 -8.32 -5.25
CA LYS A 77 4.49 -8.53 -5.86
C LYS A 77 5.22 -7.20 -6.12
N ALA A 78 4.51 -6.19 -6.63
CA ALA A 78 5.08 -4.86 -6.84
C ALA A 78 5.50 -4.19 -5.53
N CYS A 79 4.67 -4.27 -4.49
CA CYS A 79 5.00 -3.75 -3.16
C CYS A 79 6.21 -4.47 -2.54
N ALA A 80 6.29 -5.81 -2.66
CA ALA A 80 7.41 -6.60 -2.16
C ALA A 80 8.72 -6.18 -2.84
N LYS A 81 8.76 -6.12 -4.18
CA LYS A 81 9.92 -5.67 -4.94
C LYS A 81 10.37 -4.25 -4.55
N ALA A 82 9.42 -3.33 -4.36
CA ALA A 82 9.74 -1.97 -3.93
C ALA A 82 10.38 -1.95 -2.55
N LEU A 83 9.89 -2.76 -1.60
CA LEU A 83 10.43 -2.88 -0.25
C LEU A 83 11.83 -3.54 -0.25
N GLU A 84 12.04 -4.62 -1.00
CA GLU A 84 13.34 -5.28 -1.16
C GLU A 84 14.39 -4.28 -1.65
N ARG A 85 14.09 -3.55 -2.73
CA ARG A 85 14.99 -2.54 -3.31
C ARG A 85 15.26 -1.35 -2.38
N LEU A 86 14.30 -1.02 -1.53
CA LEU A 86 14.42 0.09 -0.58
C LEU A 86 15.28 -0.27 0.62
N SER A 87 15.08 -1.47 1.17
CA SER A 87 15.53 -1.81 2.53
C SER A 87 16.58 -2.91 2.61
N GLY A 88 16.69 -3.75 1.59
CA GLY A 88 17.53 -4.95 1.63
C GLY A 88 17.06 -6.03 2.61
N LEU A 89 15.83 -5.94 3.12
CA LEU A 89 15.22 -6.97 3.97
C LEU A 89 14.79 -8.19 3.17
N ASP A 90 14.71 -9.35 3.83
CA ASP A 90 13.98 -10.49 3.31
C ASP A 90 12.48 -10.19 3.34
N VAL A 91 11.82 -10.19 2.18
CA VAL A 91 10.41 -9.79 2.04
C VAL A 91 9.55 -10.98 1.62
N PHE A 92 8.42 -11.14 2.26
CA PHE A 92 7.50 -12.25 2.05
C PHE A 92 6.09 -11.74 1.80
N ILE A 93 5.40 -12.33 0.82
CA ILE A 93 3.98 -12.05 0.60
C ILE A 93 3.17 -13.04 1.41
N LYS A 94 2.34 -12.53 2.33
CA LYS A 94 1.32 -13.29 3.03
C LYS A 94 -0.04 -13.01 2.38
N PRO A 95 -0.53 -13.94 1.56
CA PRO A 95 -1.82 -13.78 0.91
C PRO A 95 -2.93 -13.47 1.92
N PRO A 96 -3.94 -12.71 1.50
CA PRO A 96 -4.09 -12.15 0.16
C PRO A 96 -3.48 -10.74 -0.02
N ASN A 97 -3.02 -10.07 1.05
CA ASN A 97 -2.77 -8.62 0.99
C ASN A 97 -1.73 -8.08 1.95
N ASP A 98 -1.01 -8.94 2.67
CA ASP A 98 -0.02 -8.53 3.64
C ASP A 98 1.40 -8.79 3.12
N ILE A 99 2.32 -7.85 3.36
CA ILE A 99 3.73 -8.03 3.11
C ILE A 99 4.46 -8.01 4.43
N LEU A 100 5.23 -9.05 4.67
CA LEU A 100 6.04 -9.25 5.85
C LEU A 100 7.51 -9.04 5.51
N ALA A 101 8.32 -8.67 6.49
CA ALA A 101 9.76 -8.57 6.32
C ALA A 101 10.50 -8.96 7.60
N ARG A 102 11.75 -9.38 7.44
CA ARG A 102 12.72 -9.61 8.52
C ARG A 102 14.12 -9.24 8.07
N ARG A 103 15.03 -9.12 9.01
CA ARG A 103 16.45 -8.96 8.72
C ARG A 103 17.01 -10.23 8.05
N PRO A 104 17.81 -10.09 6.98
CA PRO A 104 18.46 -11.25 6.37
C PRO A 104 19.28 -12.03 7.40
N GLY A 105 19.14 -13.35 7.38
CA GLY A 105 19.91 -14.25 8.25
C GLY A 105 19.57 -14.21 9.74
N SER A 106 18.55 -13.43 10.18
CA SER A 106 18.24 -13.29 11.60
C SER A 106 17.59 -14.51 12.24
N GLY A 107 16.96 -15.38 11.44
CA GLY A 107 16.11 -16.46 11.97
C GLY A 107 14.82 -15.98 12.67
N GLU A 108 14.58 -14.67 12.77
CA GLU A 108 13.38 -14.09 13.39
C GLU A 108 12.13 -14.32 12.53
N GLU A 109 10.97 -14.41 13.19
CA GLU A 109 9.69 -14.46 12.48
C GLU A 109 9.45 -13.16 11.69
N PRO A 110 9.07 -13.24 10.40
CA PRO A 110 8.79 -12.05 9.60
C PRO A 110 7.62 -11.25 10.15
N ARG A 111 7.76 -9.92 10.21
CA ARG A 111 6.77 -8.99 10.75
C ARG A 111 6.12 -8.18 9.63
N LYS A 112 4.83 -7.85 9.79
CA LYS A 112 4.08 -7.10 8.79
C LYS A 112 4.59 -5.67 8.66
N VAL A 113 5.07 -5.31 7.48
CA VAL A 113 5.57 -3.97 7.15
C VAL A 113 4.68 -3.23 6.13
N CYS A 114 3.82 -3.97 5.40
CA CYS A 114 2.93 -3.36 4.41
C CYS A 114 1.59 -4.10 4.36
N GLY A 115 0.55 -3.35 4.03
CA GLY A 115 -0.78 -3.87 3.77
C GLY A 115 -1.39 -3.23 2.53
N ILE A 116 -2.19 -4.02 1.79
CA ILE A 116 -2.85 -3.62 0.56
C ILE A 116 -4.37 -3.70 0.76
N LEU A 117 -5.08 -2.73 0.19
CA LEU A 117 -6.53 -2.68 0.16
C LEU A 117 -6.99 -2.35 -1.26
N LEU A 118 -7.76 -3.26 -1.89
CA LEU A 118 -8.45 -2.97 -3.13
C LEU A 118 -9.92 -2.71 -2.84
N GLU A 119 -10.44 -1.63 -3.41
CA GLU A 119 -11.86 -1.35 -3.53
C GLU A 119 -12.16 -1.14 -5.01
N ALA A 120 -13.21 -1.77 -5.51
CA ALA A 120 -13.59 -1.71 -6.92
C ALA A 120 -15.07 -1.33 -7.04
N SER A 121 -15.43 -0.77 -8.16
CA SER A 121 -16.80 -0.55 -8.61
C SER A 121 -16.95 -0.99 -10.06
N GLY A 122 -18.15 -1.39 -10.43
CA GLY A 122 -18.49 -1.89 -11.74
C GLY A 122 -19.76 -2.72 -11.67
N ASP A 123 -20.01 -3.48 -12.70
CA ASP A 123 -21.10 -4.45 -12.76
C ASP A 123 -20.58 -5.91 -12.72
N THR A 124 -21.43 -6.88 -12.99
CA THR A 124 -21.07 -8.31 -13.01
C THR A 124 -20.12 -8.71 -14.14
N ARG A 125 -19.96 -7.88 -15.16
CA ARG A 125 -19.15 -8.18 -16.36
C ARG A 125 -17.87 -7.37 -16.38
N ARG A 126 -17.88 -6.13 -15.85
CA ARG A 126 -16.77 -5.19 -16.01
C ARG A 126 -16.53 -4.36 -14.74
N VAL A 127 -15.26 -4.15 -14.46
CA VAL A 127 -14.79 -3.22 -13.44
C VAL A 127 -14.63 -1.83 -14.06
N ASP A 128 -15.30 -0.81 -13.49
CA ASP A 128 -15.20 0.59 -13.94
C ASP A 128 -13.94 1.27 -13.39
N TRP A 129 -13.66 1.03 -12.13
CA TRP A 129 -12.45 1.50 -11.47
C TRP A 129 -12.06 0.62 -10.28
N VAL A 130 -10.78 0.65 -9.97
CA VAL A 130 -10.21 0.10 -8.75
C VAL A 130 -9.43 1.20 -8.04
N VAL A 131 -9.59 1.30 -6.73
CA VAL A 131 -8.71 2.07 -5.85
C VAL A 131 -7.81 1.11 -5.11
N LEU A 132 -6.53 1.13 -5.47
CA LEU A 132 -5.47 0.36 -4.85
C LEU A 132 -4.84 1.17 -3.73
N GLY A 133 -5.17 0.86 -2.48
CA GLY A 133 -4.55 1.42 -1.28
C GLY A 133 -3.33 0.62 -0.85
N VAL A 134 -2.24 1.32 -0.57
CA VAL A 134 -1.00 0.74 -0.02
C VAL A 134 -0.60 1.53 1.22
N GLY A 135 -0.43 0.82 2.34
CA GLY A 135 0.14 1.35 3.58
C GLY A 135 1.45 0.64 3.88
N MET A 136 2.56 1.39 3.93
CA MET A 136 3.87 0.86 4.33
C MET A 136 4.32 1.49 5.64
N ASN A 137 4.69 0.67 6.60
CA ASN A 137 5.34 1.11 7.83
C ASN A 137 6.83 1.31 7.53
N LEU A 138 7.24 2.54 7.27
CA LEU A 138 8.64 2.88 6.99
C LEU A 138 9.36 3.35 8.27
N ASN A 139 9.11 4.59 8.70
CA ASN A 139 9.72 5.19 9.88
C ASN A 139 8.70 5.50 10.98
N ASN A 140 7.42 5.22 10.73
CA ASN A 140 6.37 5.49 11.69
C ASN A 140 6.43 4.53 12.87
N ARG A 141 6.05 5.03 14.05
CA ARG A 141 5.84 4.19 15.22
C ARG A 141 4.65 3.25 14.98
N VAL A 142 4.89 1.96 15.06
CA VAL A 142 3.84 0.93 15.06
C VAL A 142 3.33 0.76 16.49
N PRO A 143 2.01 0.78 16.73
CA PRO A 143 1.43 0.55 18.05
C PRO A 143 1.88 -0.78 18.65
N ARG A 144 2.14 -0.82 19.96
CA ARG A 144 2.66 -2.02 20.65
C ARG A 144 1.70 -3.21 20.61
N GLU A 145 0.40 -2.93 20.61
CA GLU A 145 -0.67 -3.92 20.48
C GLU A 145 -0.68 -4.65 19.11
N LEU A 146 0.04 -4.12 18.12
CA LEU A 146 0.28 -4.75 16.83
C LEU A 146 1.63 -5.50 16.82
N ASP A 147 1.79 -6.44 17.73
CA ASP A 147 3.04 -7.19 17.99
C ASP A 147 3.62 -7.89 16.75
N LYS A 148 2.75 -8.32 15.80
CA LYS A 148 3.13 -8.94 14.53
C LYS A 148 3.47 -7.95 13.43
N ALA A 149 3.48 -6.64 13.70
CA ALA A 149 3.85 -5.61 12.75
C ALA A 149 5.14 -4.89 13.17
N ALA A 150 5.84 -4.33 12.19
CA ALA A 150 7.04 -3.53 12.41
C ALA A 150 7.12 -2.41 11.37
N SER A 151 7.94 -1.38 11.63
CA SER A 151 8.42 -0.47 10.60
C SER A 151 9.74 -0.98 10.01
N VAL A 152 10.03 -0.57 8.77
CA VAL A 152 11.30 -0.87 8.12
C VAL A 152 12.47 -0.33 8.96
N SER A 153 12.35 0.89 9.50
CA SER A 153 13.40 1.48 10.35
C SER A 153 13.63 0.68 11.63
N ALA A 154 12.58 0.09 12.23
CA ALA A 154 12.74 -0.77 13.41
C ALA A 154 13.47 -2.08 13.08
N LEU A 155 13.32 -2.61 11.85
CA LEU A 155 14.02 -3.82 11.40
C LEU A 155 15.45 -3.53 10.96
N THR A 156 15.71 -2.38 10.30
CA THR A 156 17.02 -2.06 9.72
C THR A 156 17.93 -1.24 10.63
N GLY A 157 17.36 -0.57 11.64
CA GLY A 157 18.04 0.43 12.46
C GLY A 157 18.28 1.77 11.75
N LYS A 158 17.70 1.98 10.56
CA LYS A 158 17.91 3.19 9.74
C LYS A 158 16.61 3.71 9.18
N ASP A 159 16.47 5.03 9.10
CA ASP A 159 15.32 5.64 8.44
C ASP A 159 15.36 5.44 6.92
N SER A 160 14.18 5.21 6.36
CA SER A 160 13.95 5.10 4.92
C SER A 160 13.52 6.44 4.33
N ASP A 161 13.98 6.75 3.13
CA ASP A 161 13.48 7.88 2.35
C ASP A 161 12.07 7.55 1.82
N VAL A 162 11.04 8.24 2.35
CA VAL A 162 9.62 8.03 2.00
C VAL A 162 9.34 8.40 0.54
N GLU A 163 10.00 9.42 0.00
CA GLU A 163 9.83 9.84 -1.40
C GLU A 163 10.45 8.82 -2.35
N LYS A 164 11.62 8.29 -2.02
CA LYS A 164 12.23 7.18 -2.76
C LYS A 164 11.34 5.94 -2.73
N ALA A 165 10.75 5.62 -1.58
CA ALA A 165 9.81 4.50 -1.43
C ALA A 165 8.59 4.68 -2.33
N LEU A 166 7.99 5.88 -2.37
CA LEU A 166 6.88 6.21 -3.26
C LEU A 166 7.28 6.03 -4.73
N GLY A 167 8.42 6.56 -5.13
CA GLY A 167 8.93 6.43 -6.50
C GLY A 167 9.16 4.97 -6.92
N LEU A 168 9.76 4.17 -6.05
CA LEU A 168 9.95 2.74 -6.26
C LEU A 168 8.61 2.01 -6.41
N LEU A 169 7.69 2.22 -5.47
CA LEU A 169 6.37 1.60 -5.48
C LEU A 169 5.62 1.90 -6.78
N LEU A 170 5.53 3.18 -7.17
CA LEU A 170 4.79 3.58 -8.36
C LEU A 170 5.40 3.02 -9.65
N ARG A 171 6.73 2.88 -9.70
CA ARG A 171 7.43 2.23 -10.81
C ARG A 171 7.11 0.75 -10.89
N GLU A 172 7.21 0.02 -9.76
CA GLU A 172 6.93 -1.43 -9.73
C GLU A 172 5.44 -1.72 -10.04
N LEU A 173 4.52 -0.88 -9.54
CA LEU A 173 3.10 -1.00 -9.88
C LEU A 173 2.85 -0.82 -11.37
N ARG A 174 3.49 0.17 -12.02
CA ARG A 174 3.34 0.38 -13.46
C ARG A 174 3.94 -0.73 -14.33
N ALA A 175 4.98 -1.38 -13.83
CA ALA A 175 5.63 -2.48 -14.54
C ALA A 175 4.88 -3.81 -14.36
N GLY A 176 4.08 -3.94 -13.29
CA GLY A 176 3.41 -5.19 -12.92
C GLY A 176 1.91 -5.23 -13.14
N LEU A 177 1.26 -4.10 -13.43
CA LEU A 177 -0.18 -3.96 -13.67
C LEU A 177 -0.47 -3.43 -15.06
#